data_e76fdbb7a16956eeacf319544bab4e3c
#
_entry.id   e76fdbb7a16956eeacf319544bab4e3c
#
_cell.length_a   1.000
_cell.length_b   1.000
_cell.length_c   1.000
_cell.angle_alpha   90.00
_cell.angle_beta   90.00
_cell.angle_gamma   90.00
#
_symmetry.space_group_name_H-M   'P 1'
#
loop_
_entity.id
_entity.type
_entity.pdbx_description
1 polymer ?
#
loop_
_entity_poly.entity_id
_entity_poly.type
_entity_poly.pdbx_seq_one_letter_code
_entity_poly.pdbx_strand_id
1 'polypeptide(L)'
;STIGHVVGTDGIKAMCSIDNATLAGIRARIGGDTDNTSIGAIVRISVSGTDVFCGLVELARDHDDPGRSLAELEYIGEGVHDAGGALVGFSRGVSSFPQPGDPARLATEEELAIIFAPPDLPHIQFGTVYPTRGVRAPVLFDNLLSRHFAIVGSSGSGKSTTVSLLLDRIVGRAGHGHVVIFDPHGEYAHAFGDAAQVWDVSNLAMPYWAMNLDEHCEAFIAAGDDRTVDANIMAKVLLRARQRNIHAEAPGRITADTPVSYQLKDLTDALEEEAGRLEKLADASRYTHLRLTIEQFFHDRRYNFIFNAEHAGASLQKLLGDILRIPNAGKPISIIDLAGVPTEIV
;
A
#
# COMPACT_ATOMS: atom_id res chain seq x y z
N SER A 1 3.17 -22.89 -33.79
CA SER A 1 3.09 -24.38 -33.73
C SER A 1 2.20 -24.77 -32.57
N THR A 2 1.36 -25.80 -32.77
CA THR A 2 0.55 -26.40 -31.71
C THR A 2 1.47 -27.04 -30.66
N ILE A 3 1.24 -26.76 -29.42
CA ILE A 3 2.02 -27.30 -28.29
C ILE A 3 1.31 -28.48 -27.60
N GLY A 4 0.00 -28.61 -27.80
CA GLY A 4 -0.82 -29.62 -27.18
C GLY A 4 -2.30 -29.51 -27.55
N HIS A 5 -3.14 -30.23 -26.83
CA HIS A 5 -4.59 -30.23 -27.01
C HIS A 5 -5.29 -30.23 -25.64
N VAL A 6 -6.48 -29.69 -25.61
CA VAL A 6 -7.38 -29.72 -24.46
C VAL A 6 -7.76 -31.16 -24.14
N VAL A 7 -7.68 -31.56 -22.88
CA VAL A 7 -8.11 -32.88 -22.39
C VAL A 7 -9.33 -32.80 -21.48
N GLY A 8 -9.60 -31.62 -20.93
CA GLY A 8 -10.76 -31.38 -20.09
C GLY A 8 -10.97 -29.89 -19.88
N THR A 9 -12.18 -29.50 -19.50
CA THR A 9 -12.55 -28.11 -19.25
C THR A 9 -13.64 -28.01 -18.19
N ASP A 10 -13.65 -26.90 -17.47
CA ASP A 10 -14.77 -26.47 -16.60
C ASP A 10 -15.09 -25.00 -16.89
N GLY A 11 -15.95 -24.38 -16.10
CA GLY A 11 -16.36 -22.97 -16.28
C GLY A 11 -15.28 -21.93 -15.95
N ILE A 12 -14.12 -22.33 -15.41
CA ILE A 12 -13.06 -21.45 -14.93
C ILE A 12 -11.75 -21.70 -15.65
N LYS A 13 -11.47 -22.97 -15.98
CA LYS A 13 -10.16 -23.41 -16.49
C LYS A 13 -10.26 -24.54 -17.51
N ALA A 14 -9.20 -24.69 -18.30
CA ALA A 14 -8.98 -25.83 -19.20
C ALA A 14 -7.73 -26.61 -18.75
N MET A 15 -7.80 -27.93 -18.91
CA MET A 15 -6.65 -28.82 -18.79
C MET A 15 -6.15 -29.18 -20.18
N CYS A 16 -4.86 -28.97 -20.44
CA CYS A 16 -4.21 -29.31 -21.71
C CYS A 16 -3.11 -30.36 -21.51
N SER A 17 -3.07 -31.34 -22.41
CA SER A 17 -1.92 -32.23 -22.53
C SER A 17 -0.93 -31.62 -23.52
N ILE A 18 0.29 -31.33 -23.04
CA ILE A 18 1.32 -30.61 -23.78
C ILE A 18 2.47 -31.55 -24.14
N ASP A 19 2.96 -31.47 -25.36
CA ASP A 19 4.12 -32.23 -25.83
C ASP A 19 5.44 -31.59 -25.35
N ASN A 20 6.18 -32.31 -24.51
CA ASN A 20 7.43 -31.84 -23.92
C ASN A 20 8.54 -31.61 -24.97
N ALA A 21 8.58 -32.39 -26.04
CA ALA A 21 9.55 -32.21 -27.12
C ALA A 21 9.29 -30.91 -27.90
N THR A 22 8.03 -30.60 -28.16
CA THR A 22 7.61 -29.35 -28.82
C THR A 22 7.94 -28.14 -27.92
N LEU A 23 7.67 -28.19 -26.61
CA LEU A 23 8.05 -27.14 -25.68
C LEU A 23 9.58 -26.95 -25.65
N ALA A 24 10.35 -28.01 -25.55
CA ALA A 24 11.80 -27.94 -25.58
C ALA A 24 12.34 -27.34 -26.87
N GLY A 25 11.75 -27.68 -28.02
CA GLY A 25 12.08 -27.10 -29.32
C GLY A 25 11.77 -25.60 -29.43
N ILE A 26 10.69 -25.15 -28.80
CA ILE A 26 10.36 -23.72 -28.73
C ILE A 26 11.36 -22.99 -27.86
N ARG A 27 11.67 -23.52 -26.66
CA ARG A 27 12.69 -22.96 -25.75
C ARG A 27 14.04 -22.79 -26.45
N ALA A 28 14.48 -23.80 -27.19
CA ALA A 28 15.76 -23.76 -27.90
C ALA A 28 15.80 -22.71 -29.02
N ARG A 29 14.68 -22.39 -29.67
CA ARG A 29 14.61 -21.38 -30.77
C ARG A 29 14.56 -19.95 -30.27
N ILE A 30 13.93 -19.70 -29.10
CA ILE A 30 13.76 -18.36 -28.55
C ILE A 30 15.09 -17.85 -27.96
N GLY A 31 16.06 -18.75 -27.69
CA GLY A 31 17.46 -18.47 -27.37
C GLY A 31 17.67 -17.33 -26.37
N GLY A 32 17.62 -17.61 -25.09
CA GLY A 32 17.88 -16.63 -24.04
C GLY A 32 16.88 -16.71 -22.89
N ASP A 33 17.04 -15.90 -21.90
CA ASP A 33 16.37 -15.79 -20.59
C ASP A 33 14.83 -15.59 -20.62
N THR A 34 14.19 -15.64 -21.79
CA THR A 34 12.74 -15.49 -21.97
C THR A 34 12.09 -16.86 -22.19
N ASP A 35 11.72 -17.50 -21.09
CA ASP A 35 10.99 -18.77 -21.11
C ASP A 35 9.47 -18.52 -21.29
N ASN A 36 9.04 -18.31 -22.55
CA ASN A 36 7.63 -18.15 -22.92
C ASN A 36 6.78 -19.40 -22.62
N THR A 37 7.36 -20.42 -22.00
CA THR A 37 6.68 -21.67 -21.64
C THR A 37 6.56 -21.84 -20.14
N SER A 38 6.88 -20.81 -19.37
CA SER A 38 6.79 -20.80 -17.92
C SER A 38 5.38 -20.47 -17.44
N ILE A 39 5.12 -20.71 -16.16
CA ILE A 39 3.90 -20.22 -15.48
C ILE A 39 3.74 -18.72 -15.74
N GLY A 40 2.53 -18.31 -16.11
CA GLY A 40 2.21 -16.95 -16.57
C GLY A 40 2.24 -16.77 -18.07
N ALA A 41 2.71 -17.75 -18.86
CA ALA A 41 2.61 -17.70 -20.32
C ALA A 41 1.16 -17.71 -20.78
N ILE A 42 0.88 -17.00 -21.88
CA ILE A 42 -0.45 -16.96 -22.48
C ILE A 42 -0.54 -18.03 -23.56
N VAL A 43 -1.54 -18.88 -23.42
CA VAL A 43 -1.87 -19.96 -24.36
C VAL A 43 -3.15 -19.58 -25.08
N ARG A 44 -3.14 -19.69 -26.41
CA ARG A 44 -4.32 -19.58 -27.26
C ARG A 44 -4.87 -20.98 -27.54
N ILE A 45 -6.16 -21.17 -27.34
CA ILE A 45 -6.91 -22.34 -27.70
C ILE A 45 -7.86 -21.94 -28.81
N SER A 46 -7.74 -22.61 -29.98
CA SER A 46 -8.62 -22.34 -31.10
C SER A 46 -9.90 -23.14 -30.97
N VAL A 47 -11.00 -22.45 -30.72
CA VAL A 47 -12.37 -23.00 -30.63
C VAL A 47 -13.11 -22.67 -31.92
N SER A 48 -14.12 -23.45 -32.32
CA SER A 48 -14.88 -23.20 -33.55
C SER A 48 -15.37 -21.74 -33.66
N GLY A 49 -14.70 -20.96 -34.52
CA GLY A 49 -15.07 -19.57 -34.84
C GLY A 49 -14.49 -18.49 -33.96
N THR A 50 -13.77 -18.83 -32.89
CA THR A 50 -13.09 -17.87 -32.02
C THR A 50 -11.80 -18.43 -31.41
N ASP A 51 -11.01 -17.59 -30.80
CA ASP A 51 -9.83 -17.98 -30.06
C ASP A 51 -10.00 -17.62 -28.58
N VAL A 52 -9.77 -18.58 -27.70
CA VAL A 52 -9.76 -18.37 -26.26
C VAL A 52 -8.33 -18.23 -25.76
N PHE A 53 -8.05 -17.19 -25.01
CA PHE A 53 -6.75 -16.93 -24.40
C PHE A 53 -6.79 -17.26 -22.92
N CYS A 54 -5.78 -18.03 -22.50
CA CYS A 54 -5.66 -18.55 -21.14
C CYS A 54 -4.28 -18.27 -20.56
N GLY A 55 -4.19 -18.03 -19.28
CA GLY A 55 -2.94 -17.99 -18.53
C GLY A 55 -2.52 -19.38 -18.04
N LEU A 56 -1.27 -19.78 -18.27
CA LEU A 56 -0.71 -21.01 -17.72
C LEU A 56 -0.46 -20.82 -16.23
N VAL A 57 -1.21 -21.52 -15.38
CA VAL A 57 -1.13 -21.41 -13.91
C VAL A 57 -0.42 -22.57 -13.27
N GLU A 58 -0.49 -23.77 -13.87
CA GLU A 58 0.20 -24.95 -13.36
C GLU A 58 0.70 -25.83 -14.53
N LEU A 59 1.85 -26.46 -14.34
CA LEU A 59 2.43 -27.42 -15.28
C LEU A 59 3.00 -28.61 -14.50
N ALA A 60 2.37 -29.74 -14.59
CA ALA A 60 2.76 -30.98 -13.95
C ALA A 60 3.17 -32.05 -14.98
N ARG A 61 4.06 -33.00 -14.61
CA ARG A 61 4.34 -34.14 -15.47
C ARG A 61 3.12 -35.06 -15.55
N ASP A 62 2.84 -35.54 -16.76
CA ASP A 62 1.86 -36.60 -16.93
C ASP A 62 2.42 -37.92 -16.40
N HIS A 63 1.71 -38.56 -15.47
CA HIS A 63 2.11 -39.82 -14.87
C HIS A 63 1.94 -40.99 -15.83
N ASP A 64 0.99 -40.90 -16.75
CA ASP A 64 0.64 -41.95 -17.69
C ASP A 64 1.46 -41.85 -19.00
N ASP A 65 1.95 -40.66 -19.37
CA ASP A 65 2.80 -40.42 -20.52
C ASP A 65 3.98 -39.49 -20.17
N PRO A 66 5.20 -40.05 -19.93
CA PRO A 66 6.38 -39.26 -19.57
C PRO A 66 6.83 -38.24 -20.66
N GLY A 67 6.38 -38.42 -21.90
CA GLY A 67 6.62 -37.48 -23.01
C GLY A 67 5.75 -36.23 -22.95
N ARG A 68 4.78 -36.19 -22.06
CA ARG A 68 3.78 -35.10 -21.95
C ARG A 68 3.77 -34.48 -20.57
N SER A 69 3.18 -33.30 -20.52
CA SER A 69 2.86 -32.58 -19.30
C SER A 69 1.40 -32.16 -19.33
N LEU A 70 0.77 -32.15 -18.17
CA LEU A 70 -0.56 -31.60 -17.95
C LEU A 70 -0.43 -30.14 -17.52
N ALA A 71 -1.09 -29.26 -18.28
CA ALA A 71 -1.11 -27.83 -18.02
C ALA A 71 -2.51 -27.39 -17.58
N GLU A 72 -2.59 -26.69 -16.47
CA GLU A 72 -3.80 -26.00 -16.06
C GLU A 72 -3.77 -24.58 -16.60
N LEU A 73 -4.83 -24.20 -17.33
CA LEU A 73 -4.96 -22.95 -18.05
C LEU A 73 -6.20 -22.20 -17.56
N GLU A 74 -6.01 -21.03 -16.94
CA GLU A 74 -7.10 -20.16 -16.48
C GLU A 74 -7.55 -19.23 -17.62
N TYR A 75 -8.87 -19.12 -17.83
CA TYR A 75 -9.42 -18.27 -18.88
C TYR A 75 -9.19 -16.78 -18.62
N ILE A 76 -8.73 -16.06 -19.63
CA ILE A 76 -8.53 -14.61 -19.60
C ILE A 76 -9.60 -13.90 -20.45
N GLY A 77 -9.89 -14.42 -21.63
CA GLY A 77 -10.86 -13.82 -22.54
C GLY A 77 -10.82 -14.40 -23.95
N GLU A 78 -11.56 -13.75 -24.86
CA GLU A 78 -11.73 -14.17 -26.24
C GLU A 78 -11.15 -13.16 -27.22
N GLY A 79 -10.63 -13.66 -28.34
CA GLY A 79 -10.14 -12.88 -29.45
C GLY A 79 -11.28 -12.40 -30.36
N VAL A 80 -11.17 -11.16 -30.82
CA VAL A 80 -12.06 -10.60 -31.85
C VAL A 80 -11.31 -10.60 -33.17
N HIS A 81 -11.89 -11.26 -34.20
CA HIS A 81 -11.28 -11.42 -35.50
C HIS A 81 -12.00 -10.59 -36.57
N ASP A 82 -11.26 -10.11 -37.55
CA ASP A 82 -11.83 -9.49 -38.74
C ASP A 82 -12.33 -10.53 -39.76
N ALA A 83 -12.90 -10.06 -40.86
CA ALA A 83 -13.38 -10.93 -41.93
C ALA A 83 -12.26 -11.76 -42.61
N GLY A 84 -11.01 -11.40 -42.45
CA GLY A 84 -9.83 -12.12 -42.93
C GLY A 84 -9.28 -13.14 -41.95
N GLY A 85 -9.86 -13.21 -40.73
CA GLY A 85 -9.41 -14.10 -39.65
C GLY A 85 -8.20 -13.59 -38.84
N ALA A 86 -7.80 -12.31 -39.01
CA ALA A 86 -6.76 -11.70 -38.22
C ALA A 86 -7.34 -11.24 -36.88
N LEU A 87 -6.58 -11.44 -35.79
CA LEU A 87 -6.93 -10.93 -34.45
C LEU A 87 -6.84 -9.40 -34.46
N VAL A 88 -7.96 -8.72 -34.24
CA VAL A 88 -8.06 -7.25 -34.26
C VAL A 88 -8.44 -6.66 -32.90
N GLY A 89 -8.84 -7.50 -31.93
CA GLY A 89 -9.22 -7.08 -30.60
C GLY A 89 -9.27 -8.23 -29.63
N PHE A 90 -9.51 -7.87 -28.37
CA PHE A 90 -9.62 -8.81 -27.25
C PHE A 90 -10.73 -8.36 -26.30
N SER A 91 -11.56 -9.32 -25.88
CA SER A 91 -12.61 -9.11 -24.88
C SER A 91 -12.37 -9.99 -23.66
N ARG A 92 -12.46 -9.42 -22.47
CA ARG A 92 -12.37 -10.18 -21.21
C ARG A 92 -13.64 -11.00 -21.00
N GLY A 93 -13.45 -12.21 -20.45
CA GLY A 93 -14.50 -13.20 -20.27
C GLY A 93 -14.60 -14.15 -21.45
N VAL A 94 -15.15 -15.34 -21.21
CA VAL A 94 -15.25 -16.44 -22.19
C VAL A 94 -16.71 -16.83 -22.33
N SER A 95 -17.21 -16.85 -23.57
CA SER A 95 -18.54 -17.30 -23.93
C SER A 95 -18.50 -18.66 -24.63
N SER A 96 -17.38 -18.98 -25.29
CA SER A 96 -17.17 -20.22 -26.05
C SER A 96 -16.08 -21.06 -25.36
N PHE A 97 -16.50 -22.06 -24.62
CA PHE A 97 -15.58 -22.90 -23.87
C PHE A 97 -14.88 -23.93 -24.76
N PRO A 98 -13.54 -24.09 -24.61
CA PRO A 98 -12.78 -25.13 -25.31
C PRO A 98 -13.30 -26.52 -25.00
N GLN A 99 -13.15 -27.41 -25.97
CA GLN A 99 -13.57 -28.81 -25.84
C GLN A 99 -12.36 -29.76 -25.93
N PRO A 100 -12.44 -30.97 -25.36
CA PRO A 100 -11.41 -31.97 -25.55
C PRO A 100 -11.08 -32.17 -27.02
N GLY A 101 -9.77 -32.09 -27.34
CA GLY A 101 -9.26 -32.16 -28.70
C GLY A 101 -8.92 -30.82 -29.32
N ASP A 102 -9.42 -29.72 -28.83
CA ASP A 102 -9.09 -28.38 -29.36
C ASP A 102 -7.58 -28.09 -29.24
N PRO A 103 -6.96 -27.55 -30.30
CA PRO A 103 -5.52 -27.33 -30.35
C PRO A 103 -5.13 -26.11 -29.52
N ALA A 104 -4.06 -26.27 -28.74
CA ALA A 104 -3.44 -25.22 -27.93
C ALA A 104 -2.09 -24.80 -28.50
N ARG A 105 -1.81 -23.50 -28.54
CA ARG A 105 -0.51 -22.92 -28.89
C ARG A 105 -0.14 -21.73 -28.01
N LEU A 106 1.14 -21.40 -27.92
CA LEU A 106 1.56 -20.14 -27.26
C LEU A 106 1.06 -18.95 -28.07
N ALA A 107 0.60 -17.92 -27.37
CA ALA A 107 0.29 -16.64 -28.00
C ALA A 107 1.56 -16.00 -28.58
N THR A 108 1.41 -15.35 -29.75
CA THR A 108 2.50 -14.60 -30.38
C THR A 108 2.67 -13.23 -29.73
N GLU A 109 3.80 -12.54 -30.00
CA GLU A 109 4.01 -11.18 -29.49
C GLU A 109 2.97 -10.20 -30.05
N GLU A 110 2.55 -10.36 -31.29
CA GLU A 110 1.50 -9.55 -31.91
C GLU A 110 0.17 -9.75 -31.19
N GLU A 111 -0.20 -11.00 -30.90
CA GLU A 111 -1.42 -11.31 -30.14
C GLU A 111 -1.36 -10.74 -28.72
N LEU A 112 -0.22 -10.87 -28.05
CA LEU A 112 -0.02 -10.29 -26.73
C LEU A 112 -0.10 -8.77 -26.75
N ALA A 113 0.42 -8.12 -27.79
CA ALA A 113 0.30 -6.67 -27.96
C ALA A 113 -1.16 -6.21 -28.08
N ILE A 114 -2.02 -7.04 -28.70
CA ILE A 114 -3.46 -6.77 -28.79
C ILE A 114 -4.16 -7.04 -27.46
N ILE A 115 -3.86 -8.16 -26.79
CA ILE A 115 -4.47 -8.55 -25.51
C ILE A 115 -4.17 -7.49 -24.44
N PHE A 116 -2.94 -6.98 -24.40
CA PHE A 116 -2.47 -6.00 -23.43
C PHE A 116 -2.48 -4.56 -23.96
N ALA A 117 -3.10 -4.31 -25.11
CA ALA A 117 -3.27 -2.96 -25.61
C ALA A 117 -4.02 -2.10 -24.59
N PRO A 118 -3.49 -0.93 -24.18
CA PRO A 118 -4.22 -0.06 -23.31
C PRO A 118 -5.47 0.47 -24.03
N PRO A 119 -6.62 0.55 -23.35
CA PRO A 119 -7.75 1.30 -23.88
C PRO A 119 -7.36 2.78 -24.03
N ASP A 120 -8.15 3.54 -24.77
CA ASP A 120 -7.96 4.99 -24.92
C ASP A 120 -8.35 5.74 -23.62
N LEU A 121 -7.63 5.42 -22.54
CA LEU A 121 -7.78 5.94 -21.20
C LEU A 121 -6.41 6.30 -20.62
N PRO A 122 -6.34 7.25 -19.68
CA PRO A 122 -5.10 7.55 -18.99
C PRO A 122 -4.48 6.31 -18.35
N HIS A 123 -3.24 6.01 -18.75
CA HIS A 123 -2.49 4.86 -18.22
C HIS A 123 -1.02 5.21 -18.02
N ILE A 124 -0.36 4.45 -17.16
CA ILE A 124 1.09 4.51 -16.96
C ILE A 124 1.73 3.23 -17.48
N GLN A 125 2.94 3.36 -18.02
CA GLN A 125 3.76 2.21 -18.41
C GLN A 125 4.52 1.72 -17.18
N PHE A 126 4.17 0.52 -16.71
CA PHE A 126 4.73 0.00 -15.46
C PHE A 126 5.91 -0.95 -15.69
N GLY A 127 5.89 -1.70 -16.79
CA GLY A 127 6.91 -2.68 -17.12
C GLY A 127 6.65 -3.33 -18.46
N THR A 128 7.03 -4.58 -18.59
CA THR A 128 6.73 -5.44 -19.73
C THR A 128 5.98 -6.68 -19.28
N VAL A 129 5.14 -7.22 -20.20
CA VAL A 129 4.38 -8.43 -19.93
C VAL A 129 5.32 -9.63 -19.94
N TYR A 130 5.38 -10.36 -18.83
CA TYR A 130 6.13 -11.60 -18.77
C TYR A 130 5.41 -12.71 -19.56
N PRO A 131 6.12 -13.57 -20.27
CA PRO A 131 7.58 -13.67 -20.38
C PRO A 131 8.21 -12.88 -21.54
N THR A 132 7.45 -11.99 -22.20
CA THR A 132 7.96 -11.20 -23.31
C THR A 132 8.68 -9.93 -22.82
N ARG A 133 9.60 -9.41 -23.64
CA ARG A 133 10.23 -8.11 -23.40
C ARG A 133 9.72 -7.02 -24.35
N GLY A 134 9.01 -7.42 -25.43
CA GLY A 134 8.51 -6.51 -26.45
C GLY A 134 7.18 -5.84 -26.08
N VAL A 135 6.35 -6.52 -25.31
CA VAL A 135 5.00 -6.05 -25.00
C VAL A 135 5.01 -5.27 -23.69
N ARG A 136 4.59 -4.01 -23.73
CA ARG A 136 4.51 -3.15 -22.56
C ARG A 136 3.29 -3.49 -21.71
N ALA A 137 3.44 -3.39 -20.39
CA ALA A 137 2.37 -3.59 -19.41
C ALA A 137 1.80 -2.23 -18.97
N PRO A 138 0.65 -1.80 -19.52
CA PRO A 138 -0.01 -0.59 -19.06
C PRO A 138 -0.82 -0.86 -17.80
N VAL A 139 -0.87 0.14 -16.91
CA VAL A 139 -1.77 0.16 -15.76
C VAL A 139 -2.68 1.38 -15.88
N LEU A 140 -3.98 1.18 -15.80
CA LEU A 140 -4.96 2.27 -15.86
C LEU A 140 -4.81 3.15 -14.63
N PHE A 141 -4.54 4.43 -14.87
CA PHE A 141 -4.21 5.40 -13.85
C PHE A 141 -5.35 5.60 -12.84
N ASP A 142 -6.56 5.87 -13.32
CA ASP A 142 -7.70 6.14 -12.47
C ASP A 142 -8.12 4.90 -11.67
N ASN A 143 -8.07 3.70 -12.29
CA ASN A 143 -8.40 2.46 -11.60
C ASN A 143 -7.41 2.13 -10.49
N LEU A 144 -6.14 2.46 -10.66
CA LEU A 144 -5.12 2.26 -9.65
C LEU A 144 -5.33 3.20 -8.46
N LEU A 145 -5.57 4.49 -8.71
CA LEU A 145 -5.66 5.51 -7.67
C LEU A 145 -7.02 5.57 -6.97
N SER A 146 -8.09 5.09 -7.60
CA SER A 146 -9.42 5.06 -6.99
C SER A 146 -9.66 3.88 -6.05
N ARG A 147 -8.70 2.97 -5.93
CA ARG A 147 -8.84 1.72 -5.14
C ARG A 147 -7.63 1.48 -4.26
N HIS A 148 -7.81 0.61 -3.26
CA HIS A 148 -6.72 0.10 -2.46
C HIS A 148 -6.03 -1.07 -3.17
N PHE A 149 -4.71 -1.16 -3.00
CA PHE A 149 -3.93 -2.29 -3.48
C PHE A 149 -2.82 -2.64 -2.46
N ALA A 150 -2.32 -3.85 -2.54
CA ALA A 150 -1.21 -4.31 -1.72
C ALA A 150 -0.11 -4.90 -2.60
N ILE A 151 1.14 -4.60 -2.24
CA ILE A 151 2.34 -5.21 -2.83
C ILE A 151 2.96 -6.10 -1.77
N VAL A 152 2.85 -7.41 -1.98
CA VAL A 152 3.30 -8.42 -1.04
C VAL A 152 4.44 -9.25 -1.64
N GLY A 153 5.32 -9.74 -0.77
CA GLY A 153 6.46 -10.58 -1.18
C GLY A 153 7.44 -10.78 -0.03
N SER A 154 8.36 -11.72 -0.18
CA SER A 154 9.43 -11.96 0.78
C SER A 154 10.43 -10.79 0.83
N SER A 155 11.29 -10.77 1.85
CA SER A 155 12.38 -9.79 1.93
C SER A 155 13.29 -9.92 0.70
N GLY A 156 13.72 -8.79 0.12
CA GLY A 156 14.56 -8.76 -1.07
C GLY A 156 13.84 -9.03 -2.41
N SER A 157 12.53 -9.29 -2.43
CA SER A 157 11.76 -9.54 -3.66
C SER A 157 11.53 -8.29 -4.54
N GLY A 158 11.93 -7.10 -4.09
CA GLY A 158 11.76 -5.85 -4.82
C GLY A 158 10.48 -5.08 -4.53
N LYS A 159 9.80 -5.32 -3.40
CA LYS A 159 8.57 -4.60 -3.01
C LYS A 159 8.76 -3.09 -3.02
N SER A 160 9.76 -2.58 -2.29
CA SER A 160 10.06 -1.15 -2.17
C SER A 160 10.48 -0.52 -3.50
N THR A 161 11.24 -1.26 -4.30
CA THR A 161 11.60 -0.85 -5.67
C THR A 161 10.37 -0.74 -6.56
N THR A 162 9.43 -1.69 -6.45
CA THR A 162 8.16 -1.68 -7.19
C THR A 162 7.30 -0.49 -6.81
N VAL A 163 7.17 -0.21 -5.50
CA VAL A 163 6.45 0.99 -4.99
C VAL A 163 7.10 2.27 -5.51
N SER A 164 8.43 2.39 -5.40
CA SER A 164 9.17 3.58 -5.86
C SER A 164 8.97 3.82 -7.36
N LEU A 165 9.09 2.78 -8.19
CA LEU A 165 8.84 2.88 -9.62
C LEU A 165 7.41 3.32 -9.92
N LEU A 166 6.42 2.74 -9.23
CA LEU A 166 5.01 3.07 -9.42
C LEU A 166 4.74 4.54 -9.09
N LEU A 167 5.22 5.00 -7.94
CA LEU A 167 5.03 6.38 -7.49
C LEU A 167 5.76 7.39 -8.40
N ASP A 168 6.96 7.07 -8.88
CA ASP A 168 7.67 7.89 -9.88
C ASP A 168 6.82 8.09 -11.14
N ARG A 169 6.21 7.02 -11.65
CA ARG A 169 5.33 7.09 -12.83
C ARG A 169 4.03 7.87 -12.57
N ILE A 170 3.46 7.71 -11.38
CA ILE A 170 2.26 8.46 -10.96
C ILE A 170 2.56 9.95 -10.89
N VAL A 171 3.61 10.33 -10.17
CA VAL A 171 3.99 11.73 -9.97
C VAL A 171 4.38 12.40 -11.28
N GLY A 172 5.12 11.70 -12.15
CA GLY A 172 5.47 12.21 -13.47
C GLY A 172 4.25 12.51 -14.37
N ARG A 173 3.09 11.89 -14.12
CA ARG A 173 1.86 12.11 -14.87
C ARG A 173 0.88 13.05 -14.17
N ALA A 174 0.82 13.01 -12.84
CA ALA A 174 -0.10 13.79 -12.02
C ALA A 174 0.61 14.95 -11.34
N GLY A 175 1.00 15.98 -12.10
CA GLY A 175 1.74 17.13 -11.58
C GLY A 175 1.06 17.90 -10.44
N HIS A 176 -0.26 17.74 -10.28
CA HIS A 176 -1.05 18.32 -9.18
C HIS A 176 -1.39 17.33 -8.07
N GLY A 177 -1.05 16.06 -8.24
CA GLY A 177 -1.22 15.05 -7.20
C GLY A 177 -0.25 15.26 -6.04
N HIS A 178 -0.63 14.71 -4.88
CA HIS A 178 0.25 14.60 -3.74
C HIS A 178 0.23 13.16 -3.22
N VAL A 179 1.38 12.71 -2.77
CA VAL A 179 1.58 11.38 -2.22
C VAL A 179 2.18 11.53 -0.83
N VAL A 180 1.60 10.84 0.15
CA VAL A 180 2.16 10.73 1.49
C VAL A 180 2.57 9.29 1.73
N ILE A 181 3.82 9.09 2.11
CA ILE A 181 4.40 7.78 2.43
C ILE A 181 4.69 7.74 3.92
N PHE A 182 4.12 6.76 4.62
CA PHE A 182 4.56 6.39 5.96
C PHE A 182 5.62 5.29 5.81
N ASP A 183 6.85 5.59 6.21
CA ASP A 183 8.03 4.75 5.98
C ASP A 183 8.61 4.22 7.30
N PRO A 184 8.14 3.05 7.80
CA PRO A 184 8.61 2.49 9.06
C PRO A 184 10.08 2.09 9.06
N HIS A 185 10.68 1.89 7.87
CA HIS A 185 12.01 1.32 7.74
C HIS A 185 13.05 2.27 7.12
N GLY A 186 12.65 3.48 6.72
CA GLY A 186 13.54 4.46 6.08
C GLY A 186 14.03 4.05 4.68
N GLU A 187 13.24 3.25 3.94
CA GLU A 187 13.63 2.70 2.63
C GLU A 187 13.40 3.69 1.47
N TYR A 188 12.50 4.66 1.63
CA TYR A 188 12.05 5.52 0.54
C TYR A 188 12.73 6.88 0.47
N ALA A 189 13.37 7.33 1.53
CA ALA A 189 13.99 8.67 1.61
C ALA A 189 14.97 8.95 0.46
N HIS A 190 15.74 7.94 0.03
CA HIS A 190 16.71 8.07 -1.05
C HIS A 190 16.13 7.78 -2.45
N ALA A 191 14.92 7.22 -2.55
CA ALA A 191 14.38 6.76 -3.83
C ALA A 191 13.91 7.90 -4.74
N PHE A 192 13.51 9.04 -4.16
CA PHE A 192 12.84 10.12 -4.89
C PHE A 192 13.65 11.43 -4.98
N GLY A 193 14.80 11.52 -4.31
CA GLY A 193 15.68 12.69 -4.35
C GLY A 193 14.95 14.03 -4.18
N ASP A 194 15.09 14.91 -5.17
CA ASP A 194 14.45 16.24 -5.13
C ASP A 194 12.93 16.24 -5.27
N ALA A 195 12.32 15.12 -5.68
CA ALA A 195 10.87 15.01 -5.81
C ALA A 195 10.16 14.77 -4.45
N ALA A 196 10.89 14.43 -3.39
CA ALA A 196 10.32 14.15 -2.08
C ALA A 196 10.76 15.16 -1.01
N GLN A 197 9.82 15.50 -0.12
CA GLN A 197 10.09 16.13 1.16
C GLN A 197 10.09 15.05 2.24
N VAL A 198 11.23 14.89 2.92
CA VAL A 198 11.37 13.92 4.02
C VAL A 198 11.11 14.63 5.34
N TRP A 199 10.23 14.06 6.14
CA TRP A 199 9.88 14.44 7.50
C TRP A 199 10.35 13.34 8.43
N ASP A 200 11.28 13.65 9.33
CA ASP A 200 11.85 12.73 10.31
C ASP A 200 11.85 13.36 11.72
N VAL A 201 12.34 12.62 12.70
CA VAL A 201 12.43 13.08 14.10
C VAL A 201 13.25 14.36 14.30
N SER A 202 14.07 14.76 13.32
CA SER A 202 14.91 15.96 13.40
C SER A 202 14.23 17.23 12.88
N ASN A 203 13.25 17.10 12.01
CA ASN A 203 12.59 18.23 11.35
C ASN A 203 11.05 18.24 11.48
N LEU A 204 10.45 17.16 11.97
CA LEU A 204 9.01 17.07 12.23
C LEU A 204 8.71 17.70 13.59
N ALA A 205 7.81 18.66 13.62
CA ALA A 205 7.31 19.30 14.84
C ALA A 205 5.83 18.96 15.01
N MET A 206 5.53 17.79 15.56
CA MET A 206 4.15 17.38 15.82
C MET A 206 3.65 18.01 17.13
N PRO A 207 2.51 18.71 17.08
CA PRO A 207 1.97 19.31 18.29
C PRO A 207 1.28 18.25 19.17
N TYR A 208 1.88 17.93 20.33
CA TYR A 208 1.35 16.97 21.30
C TYR A 208 -0.09 17.26 21.75
N TRP A 209 -0.50 18.52 21.73
CA TRP A 209 -1.86 18.92 22.08
C TRP A 209 -2.92 18.49 21.04
N ALA A 210 -2.50 18.10 19.83
CA ALA A 210 -3.40 17.59 18.80
C ALA A 210 -3.79 16.11 19.04
N MET A 211 -3.04 15.38 19.86
CA MET A 211 -3.35 14.00 20.24
C MET A 211 -4.72 13.91 20.92
N ASN A 212 -5.47 12.86 20.65
CA ASN A 212 -6.71 12.54 21.34
C ASN A 212 -6.45 11.90 22.71
N LEU A 213 -7.49 11.58 23.48
CA LEU A 213 -7.34 11.00 24.81
C LEU A 213 -6.67 9.63 24.78
N ASP A 214 -7.05 8.78 23.82
CA ASP A 214 -6.50 7.43 23.72
C ASP A 214 -5.01 7.46 23.42
N GLU A 215 -4.57 8.35 22.51
CA GLU A 215 -3.15 8.58 22.21
C GLU A 215 -2.36 9.11 23.40
N HIS A 216 -2.93 10.00 24.23
CA HIS A 216 -2.32 10.41 25.48
C HIS A 216 -2.20 9.24 26.48
N CYS A 217 -3.23 8.40 26.54
CA CYS A 217 -3.21 7.22 27.41
C CYS A 217 -2.18 6.18 26.93
N GLU A 218 -2.06 5.96 25.63
CA GLU A 218 -1.04 5.06 25.08
C GLU A 218 0.38 5.57 25.37
N ALA A 219 0.61 6.88 25.25
CA ALA A 219 1.91 7.47 25.49
C ALA A 219 2.33 7.47 26.97
N PHE A 220 1.40 7.77 27.89
CA PHE A 220 1.76 8.08 29.27
C PHE A 220 1.32 7.06 30.32
N ILE A 221 0.47 6.09 29.97
CA ILE A 221 -0.09 5.13 30.92
C ILE A 221 0.37 3.72 30.54
N ALA A 222 1.12 3.09 31.45
CA ALA A 222 1.56 1.72 31.25
C ALA A 222 0.37 0.74 31.21
N ALA A 223 0.55 -0.38 30.52
CA ALA A 223 -0.40 -1.48 30.55
C ALA A 223 -0.46 -2.09 31.97
N GLY A 224 -1.69 -2.33 32.48
CA GLY A 224 -1.88 -2.91 33.82
C GLY A 224 -3.31 -2.79 34.31
N ASP A 225 -3.57 -3.36 35.49
CA ASP A 225 -4.91 -3.43 36.08
C ASP A 225 -5.52 -2.05 36.41
N ASP A 226 -4.68 -1.07 36.64
CA ASP A 226 -5.07 0.29 37.02
C ASP A 226 -5.27 1.25 35.86
N ARG A 227 -5.03 0.78 34.61
CA ARG A 227 -5.08 1.60 33.40
C ARG A 227 -6.38 2.41 33.25
N THR A 228 -7.52 1.81 33.60
CA THR A 228 -8.83 2.50 33.52
C THR A 228 -8.92 3.68 34.49
N VAL A 229 -8.34 3.55 35.69
CA VAL A 229 -8.34 4.64 36.67
C VAL A 229 -7.44 5.78 36.21
N ASP A 230 -6.25 5.45 35.71
CA ASP A 230 -5.28 6.44 35.22
C ASP A 230 -5.79 7.13 33.95
N ALA A 231 -6.49 6.42 33.05
CA ALA A 231 -7.16 6.99 31.90
C ALA A 231 -8.27 8.00 32.28
N ASN A 232 -9.04 7.72 33.34
CA ASN A 232 -10.04 8.65 33.86
C ASN A 232 -9.39 9.91 34.45
N ILE A 233 -8.25 9.76 35.12
CA ILE A 233 -7.43 10.90 35.59
C ILE A 233 -6.97 11.72 34.39
N MET A 234 -6.38 11.06 33.36
CA MET A 234 -5.92 11.72 32.14
C MET A 234 -7.06 12.49 31.46
N ALA A 235 -8.21 11.88 31.27
CA ALA A 235 -9.37 12.53 30.64
C ALA A 235 -9.77 13.82 31.38
N LYS A 236 -9.78 13.78 32.71
CA LYS A 236 -10.16 14.91 33.55
C LYS A 236 -9.14 16.06 33.48
N VAL A 237 -7.85 15.76 33.59
CA VAL A 237 -6.80 16.78 33.61
C VAL A 237 -6.57 17.35 32.21
N LEU A 238 -6.65 16.52 31.17
CA LEU A 238 -6.54 16.96 29.77
C LEU A 238 -7.67 17.92 29.39
N LEU A 239 -8.91 17.58 29.78
CA LEU A 239 -10.06 18.48 29.57
C LEU A 239 -9.83 19.83 30.26
N ARG A 240 -9.29 19.85 31.49
CA ARG A 240 -8.99 21.08 32.21
C ARG A 240 -7.89 21.90 31.54
N ALA A 241 -6.79 21.26 31.14
CA ALA A 241 -5.70 21.93 30.43
C ALA A 241 -6.22 22.61 29.16
N ARG A 242 -7.06 21.92 28.39
CA ARG A 242 -7.70 22.45 27.19
C ARG A 242 -8.67 23.60 27.48
N GLN A 243 -9.49 23.48 28.50
CA GLN A 243 -10.45 24.53 28.91
C GLN A 243 -9.77 25.83 29.37
N ARG A 244 -8.57 25.80 29.94
CA ARG A 244 -7.81 27.00 30.33
C ARG A 244 -7.38 27.85 29.16
N ASN A 245 -7.22 27.25 27.99
CA ASN A 245 -6.66 27.90 26.81
C ASN A 245 -7.72 28.33 25.78
N ILE A 246 -9.00 28.27 26.14
CA ILE A 246 -10.06 28.71 25.24
C ILE A 246 -10.32 30.18 25.43
N HIS A 247 -10.26 30.92 24.34
CA HIS A 247 -10.85 32.25 24.28
C HIS A 247 -12.38 32.14 24.23
N ALA A 248 -12.99 32.48 25.31
CA ALA A 248 -14.39 32.83 25.68
C ALA A 248 -15.61 32.43 24.79
N GLU A 249 -15.50 31.87 23.59
CA GLU A 249 -16.68 31.81 22.69
C GLU A 249 -17.47 30.47 22.72
N ALA A 250 -16.97 29.38 23.31
CA ALA A 250 -17.73 28.13 23.41
C ALA A 250 -17.29 27.16 24.52
N PRO A 251 -17.36 27.47 25.81
CA PRO A 251 -16.83 26.59 26.87
C PRO A 251 -17.58 25.27 27.03
N GLY A 252 -18.82 25.14 26.51
CA GLY A 252 -19.65 23.94 26.74
C GLY A 252 -19.51 22.80 25.71
N ARG A 253 -18.64 22.94 24.70
CA ARG A 253 -18.51 21.97 23.61
C ARG A 253 -17.18 21.21 23.57
N ILE A 254 -16.29 21.44 24.54
CA ILE A 254 -14.95 20.87 24.54
C ILE A 254 -14.91 19.60 25.33
N THR A 255 -14.31 18.58 24.73
CA THR A 255 -14.05 17.27 25.34
C THR A 255 -12.54 17.07 25.50
N ALA A 256 -12.16 15.96 26.12
CA ALA A 256 -10.76 15.54 26.18
C ALA A 256 -10.17 15.21 24.80
N ASP A 257 -10.97 15.07 23.75
CA ASP A 257 -10.54 14.80 22.38
C ASP A 257 -10.49 16.04 21.47
N THR A 258 -10.97 17.17 21.97
CA THR A 258 -10.98 18.41 21.16
C THR A 258 -9.54 18.95 21.06
N PRO A 259 -8.98 19.13 19.84
CA PRO A 259 -7.59 19.56 19.66
C PRO A 259 -7.42 21.05 19.97
N VAL A 260 -7.34 21.39 21.24
CA VAL A 260 -7.05 22.73 21.76
C VAL A 260 -5.62 22.79 22.23
N SER A 261 -4.87 23.78 21.77
CA SER A 261 -3.49 23.98 22.20
C SER A 261 -3.43 24.25 23.71
N TYR A 262 -2.50 23.61 24.39
CA TYR A 262 -2.19 23.84 25.81
C TYR A 262 -0.69 23.70 26.04
N GLN A 263 -0.19 24.31 27.13
CA GLN A 263 1.19 24.16 27.54
C GLN A 263 1.35 22.98 28.50
N LEU A 264 2.55 22.37 28.55
CA LEU A 264 2.87 21.32 29.53
C LEU A 264 2.46 21.74 30.97
N LYS A 265 2.72 23.00 31.30
CA LYS A 265 2.37 23.55 32.63
C LYS A 265 0.86 23.45 32.91
N ASP A 266 0.00 23.66 31.93
CA ASP A 266 -1.45 23.56 32.13
C ASP A 266 -1.88 22.16 32.56
N LEU A 267 -1.21 21.13 32.00
CA LEU A 267 -1.48 19.74 32.29
C LEU A 267 -0.92 19.36 33.67
N THR A 268 0.33 19.76 33.99
CA THR A 268 0.96 19.47 35.27
C THR A 268 0.26 20.20 36.42
N ASP A 269 -0.11 21.49 36.25
CA ASP A 269 -0.89 22.24 37.26
C ASP A 269 -2.27 21.58 37.48
N ALA A 270 -2.93 21.07 36.44
CA ALA A 270 -4.21 20.37 36.58
C ALA A 270 -4.06 19.07 37.40
N LEU A 271 -2.95 18.34 37.19
CA LEU A 271 -2.63 17.15 38.02
C LEU A 271 -2.38 17.50 39.49
N GLU A 272 -1.61 18.55 39.78
CA GLU A 272 -1.34 19.00 41.12
C GLU A 272 -2.60 19.49 41.87
N GLU A 273 -3.44 20.27 41.21
CA GLU A 273 -4.70 20.74 41.76
C GLU A 273 -5.67 19.60 42.11
N GLU A 274 -5.75 18.58 41.22
CA GLU A 274 -6.58 17.42 41.55
C GLU A 274 -6.01 16.57 42.66
N ALA A 275 -4.71 16.34 42.69
CA ALA A 275 -4.03 15.65 43.78
C ALA A 275 -4.25 16.36 45.14
N GLY A 276 -4.18 17.70 45.18
CA GLY A 276 -4.39 18.49 46.35
C GLY A 276 -5.83 18.48 46.92
N ARG A 277 -6.80 18.02 46.14
CA ARG A 277 -8.21 17.87 46.57
C ARG A 277 -8.50 16.53 47.25
N LEU A 278 -7.57 15.60 47.20
CA LEU A 278 -7.75 14.24 47.69
C LEU A 278 -7.35 14.13 49.15
N GLU A 279 -8.20 13.53 49.96
CA GLU A 279 -7.94 13.32 51.42
C GLU A 279 -6.98 12.14 51.63
N LYS A 280 -6.89 11.18 50.72
CA LYS A 280 -6.06 9.99 50.85
C LYS A 280 -4.76 10.12 50.06
N LEU A 281 -3.62 9.96 50.79
CA LEU A 281 -2.28 10.00 50.17
C LEU A 281 -2.12 8.95 49.03
N ALA A 282 -2.71 7.77 49.19
CA ALA A 282 -2.63 6.70 48.21
C ALA A 282 -3.26 7.09 46.84
N ASP A 283 -4.36 7.83 46.88
CA ASP A 283 -5.01 8.30 45.63
C ASP A 283 -4.21 9.44 44.99
N ALA A 284 -3.62 10.33 45.81
CA ALA A 284 -2.77 11.42 45.34
C ALA A 284 -1.45 10.94 44.71
N SER A 285 -0.93 9.77 45.11
CA SER A 285 0.30 9.20 44.54
C SER A 285 0.18 8.89 43.02
N ARG A 286 -1.01 8.48 42.52
CA ARG A 286 -1.25 8.24 41.12
C ARG A 286 -1.09 9.49 40.24
N TYR A 287 -1.62 10.60 40.70
CA TYR A 287 -1.47 11.91 40.04
C TYR A 287 -0.01 12.33 39.97
N THR A 288 0.72 12.13 41.07
CA THR A 288 2.16 12.41 41.14
C THR A 288 2.95 11.54 40.16
N HIS A 289 2.65 10.23 40.11
CA HIS A 289 3.30 9.31 39.21
C HIS A 289 3.05 9.72 37.74
N LEU A 290 1.78 9.97 37.36
CA LEU A 290 1.41 10.39 36.02
C LEU A 290 2.10 11.71 35.63
N ARG A 291 2.18 12.68 36.53
CA ARG A 291 2.91 13.94 36.32
C ARG A 291 4.40 13.69 36.03
N LEU A 292 5.06 12.87 36.85
CA LEU A 292 6.48 12.55 36.64
C LEU A 292 6.73 11.84 35.31
N THR A 293 5.84 10.93 34.94
CA THR A 293 5.91 10.23 33.61
C THR A 293 5.81 11.23 32.49
N ILE A 294 4.82 12.11 32.49
CA ILE A 294 4.65 13.16 31.46
C ILE A 294 5.88 14.05 31.39
N GLU A 295 6.38 14.55 32.51
CA GLU A 295 7.60 15.37 32.59
C GLU A 295 8.81 14.63 32.00
N GLN A 296 8.96 13.32 32.22
CA GLN A 296 10.03 12.51 31.62
C GLN A 296 9.98 12.52 30.13
N PHE A 297 8.80 12.32 29.49
CA PHE A 297 8.64 12.36 28.05
C PHE A 297 9.04 13.73 27.47
N PHE A 298 8.67 14.82 28.11
CA PHE A 298 9.04 16.17 27.67
C PHE A 298 10.52 16.51 27.86
N HIS A 299 11.24 15.80 28.73
CA HIS A 299 12.68 15.96 28.95
C HIS A 299 13.52 14.97 28.12
N ASP A 300 12.92 13.91 27.60
CA ASP A 300 13.64 12.91 26.81
C ASP A 300 13.75 13.36 25.34
N ARG A 301 14.98 13.57 24.89
CA ARG A 301 15.28 14.03 23.53
C ARG A 301 14.74 13.13 22.43
N ARG A 302 14.53 11.83 22.70
CA ARG A 302 13.97 10.88 21.72
C ARG A 302 12.56 11.25 21.28
N TYR A 303 11.80 11.92 22.15
CA TYR A 303 10.41 12.32 21.90
C TYR A 303 10.26 13.79 21.55
N ASN A 304 11.38 14.52 21.36
CA ASN A 304 11.37 15.98 21.17
C ASN A 304 10.57 16.43 19.92
N PHE A 305 10.40 15.56 18.94
CA PHE A 305 9.61 15.85 17.73
C PHE A 305 8.09 15.94 18.00
N ILE A 306 7.61 15.41 19.14
CA ILE A 306 6.22 15.54 19.64
C ILE A 306 6.20 16.33 20.95
N PHE A 307 6.88 15.80 21.98
CA PHE A 307 6.82 16.34 23.35
C PHE A 307 7.88 17.42 23.56
N ASN A 308 7.65 18.58 22.96
CA ASN A 308 8.46 19.76 23.15
C ASN A 308 7.56 20.95 23.50
N ALA A 309 7.94 21.70 24.55
CA ALA A 309 7.17 22.87 24.98
C ALA A 309 7.02 23.94 23.89
N GLU A 310 8.00 24.05 22.99
CA GLU A 310 7.96 24.97 21.86
C GLU A 310 6.84 24.59 20.84
N HIS A 311 6.42 23.35 20.80
CA HIS A 311 5.35 22.87 19.93
C HIS A 311 3.94 23.27 20.40
N ALA A 312 3.80 23.85 21.59
CA ALA A 312 2.52 24.41 22.07
C ALA A 312 1.98 25.48 21.12
N GLY A 313 2.87 26.27 20.50
CA GLY A 313 2.53 27.28 19.49
C GLY A 313 2.48 26.78 18.04
N ALA A 314 2.76 25.49 17.79
CA ALA A 314 2.81 24.95 16.44
C ALA A 314 1.42 24.96 15.79
N SER A 315 1.36 25.35 14.51
CA SER A 315 0.14 25.32 13.74
C SER A 315 -0.06 23.94 13.09
N LEU A 316 -1.04 23.18 13.60
CA LEU A 316 -1.44 21.90 13.00
C LEU A 316 -1.89 22.11 11.54
N GLN A 317 -2.60 23.20 11.25
CA GLN A 317 -3.02 23.54 9.89
C GLN A 317 -1.83 23.71 8.95
N LYS A 318 -0.77 24.40 9.40
CA LYS A 318 0.44 24.58 8.61
C LYS A 318 1.15 23.25 8.38
N LEU A 319 1.35 22.45 9.43
CA LEU A 319 1.98 21.14 9.35
C LEU A 319 1.24 20.23 8.36
N LEU A 320 -0.08 20.11 8.51
CA LEU A 320 -0.90 19.31 7.59
C LEU A 320 -0.89 19.90 6.17
N GLY A 321 -0.90 21.22 6.04
CA GLY A 321 -0.76 21.90 4.75
C GLY A 321 0.55 21.54 4.05
N ASP A 322 1.65 21.55 4.77
CA ASP A 322 2.98 21.21 4.24
C ASP A 322 3.07 19.72 3.86
N ILE A 323 2.59 18.79 4.73
CA ILE A 323 2.59 17.35 4.48
C ILE A 323 1.67 16.98 3.32
N LEU A 324 0.45 17.52 3.30
CA LEU A 324 -0.57 17.24 2.29
C LEU A 324 -0.45 18.13 1.05
N ARG A 325 0.56 19.02 1.01
CA ARG A 325 0.77 19.94 -0.12
C ARG A 325 -0.45 20.83 -0.40
N ILE A 326 -0.96 21.46 0.63
CA ILE A 326 -2.09 22.37 0.56
C ILE A 326 -1.66 23.78 1.00
N PRO A 327 -1.62 24.81 0.10
CA PRO A 327 -1.94 24.76 -1.32
C PRO A 327 -0.97 23.89 -2.13
N ASN A 328 -1.38 23.48 -3.34
CA ASN A 328 -0.59 22.62 -4.21
C ASN A 328 0.71 23.31 -4.66
N ALA A 329 1.73 23.22 -3.85
CA ALA A 329 3.06 23.77 -4.05
C ALA A 329 4.14 22.83 -3.50
N GLY A 330 5.39 23.08 -3.83
CA GLY A 330 6.52 22.29 -3.34
C GLY A 330 6.65 20.91 -3.99
N LYS A 331 7.29 20.00 -3.28
CA LYS A 331 7.61 18.64 -3.75
C LYS A 331 6.37 17.74 -3.75
N PRO A 332 6.15 16.92 -4.79
CA PRO A 332 4.92 16.12 -4.93
C PRO A 332 4.80 14.95 -3.96
N ILE A 333 5.88 14.53 -3.33
CA ILE A 333 5.91 13.39 -2.39
C ILE A 333 6.33 13.91 -1.01
N SER A 334 5.55 13.56 0.00
CA SER A 334 5.91 13.71 1.42
C SER A 334 6.21 12.34 2.00
N ILE A 335 7.41 12.16 2.57
CA ILE A 335 7.80 10.92 3.25
C ILE A 335 7.89 11.21 4.73
N ILE A 336 7.11 10.48 5.53
CA ILE A 336 7.19 10.49 6.99
C ILE A 336 8.05 9.29 7.38
N ASP A 337 9.32 9.57 7.64
CA ASP A 337 10.30 8.55 8.03
C ASP A 337 10.13 8.23 9.52
N LEU A 338 9.66 7.02 9.79
CA LEU A 338 9.41 6.52 11.14
C LEU A 338 10.56 5.66 11.68
N ALA A 339 11.64 5.44 10.93
CA ALA A 339 12.73 4.56 11.33
C ALA A 339 13.45 5.02 12.62
N GLY A 340 13.43 6.32 12.90
CA GLY A 340 13.99 6.91 14.13
C GLY A 340 12.99 7.12 15.26
N VAL A 341 11.73 6.79 15.06
CA VAL A 341 10.64 6.98 16.03
C VAL A 341 10.66 5.85 17.05
N PRO A 342 10.62 6.14 18.38
CA PRO A 342 10.47 5.10 19.41
C PRO A 342 9.22 4.26 19.19
N THR A 343 9.34 2.94 19.41
CA THR A 343 8.26 1.96 19.17
C THR A 343 7.00 2.21 20.00
N GLU A 344 7.13 2.92 21.10
CA GLU A 344 6.02 3.31 21.97
C GLU A 344 5.11 4.39 21.34
N ILE A 345 5.58 5.02 20.25
CA ILE A 345 4.85 6.11 19.57
C ILE A 345 4.34 5.65 18.19
N VAL A 346 4.92 4.62 17.59
CA VAL A 346 4.51 4.05 16.31
C VAL A 346 3.37 3.07 16.51
#